data_ea3de16d2a9b7e8bac6342ed254fe97d
#
_entry.id   ea3de16d2a9b7e8bac6342ed254fe97d
#
_cell.length_a   1.000
_cell.length_b   1.000
_cell.length_c   1.000
_cell.angle_alpha   90.00
_cell.angle_beta   90.00
_cell.angle_gamma   90.00
#
_symmetry.space_group_name_H-M   'P 1'
#
loop_
_entity.id
_entity.type
_entity.pdbx_description
1 polymer ?
#
loop_
_entity_poly.entity_id
_entity_poly.type
_entity_poly.pdbx_seq_one_letter_code
_entity_poly.pdbx_strand_id
1 'polypeptide(L)'
;MKQNNVFFRYFSPVAAQQKLYVAALVALLSSSAYKAEAQVGEPFIHDPSTIALCDGKYYTFGTGEGGLWSEDGWTWQGGAVRPGRGAAPDVLKIGDRYLVAYSATGGGLGGNHRGDVLTMWNKTLDPKSPDFKYTKPIVVASSLDDEDCDAIDAGLLLDPTTGRLWLSYGTYFGFIRLVELDPKTGKRMEGNEPVNIAIDCEATDLIYRTTKDISTFLQSKFLRNHIIANHPSVAFEH
;
A
#
# COMPACT_ATOMS: atom_id res chain seq x y z
N MET A 1 5.27 -29.10 81.94
CA MET A 1 4.06 -28.69 81.22
C MET A 1 4.44 -27.96 79.95
N LYS A 2 4.33 -28.58 78.79
CA LYS A 2 4.59 -27.96 77.48
C LYS A 2 3.23 -27.59 76.91
N GLN A 3 3.01 -26.26 76.70
CA GLN A 3 1.84 -25.77 76.00
C GLN A 3 2.08 -25.90 74.48
N ASN A 4 1.27 -26.66 73.78
CA ASN A 4 1.22 -26.73 72.37
C ASN A 4 0.29 -25.62 71.82
N ASN A 5 0.87 -24.57 71.22
CA ASN A 5 0.08 -23.59 70.48
C ASN A 5 -0.23 -24.08 69.07
N VAL A 6 -1.48 -24.42 68.85
CA VAL A 6 -2.02 -24.77 67.53
C VAL A 6 -2.48 -23.47 66.85
N PHE A 7 -1.71 -23.03 65.81
CA PHE A 7 -2.13 -21.92 64.97
C PHE A 7 -3.11 -22.40 63.92
N PHE A 8 -4.39 -22.06 64.07
CA PHE A 8 -5.38 -22.19 62.98
C PHE A 8 -5.22 -21.02 62.00
N ARG A 9 -4.72 -21.30 60.76
CA ARG A 9 -4.75 -20.32 59.68
C ARG A 9 -6.17 -20.27 59.14
N TYR A 10 -6.90 -19.20 59.43
CA TYR A 10 -8.16 -18.89 58.75
C TYR A 10 -7.87 -18.46 57.33
N PHE A 11 -8.17 -19.31 56.35
CA PHE A 11 -8.20 -18.90 54.96
C PHE A 11 -9.48 -18.10 54.71
N SER A 12 -9.37 -16.81 54.46
CA SER A 12 -10.52 -15.98 54.11
C SER A 12 -11.16 -16.49 52.81
N PRO A 13 -12.44 -16.75 52.77
CA PRO A 13 -13.15 -17.21 51.56
C PRO A 13 -13.06 -16.20 50.41
N VAL A 14 -12.87 -14.89 50.71
CA VAL A 14 -12.69 -13.82 49.76
C VAL A 14 -11.38 -13.99 48.96
N ALA A 15 -10.27 -14.40 49.60
CA ALA A 15 -8.99 -14.60 48.93
C ALA A 15 -9.01 -15.84 47.98
N ALA A 16 -9.80 -16.85 48.29
CA ALA A 16 -9.99 -18.02 47.44
C ALA A 16 -10.80 -17.63 46.18
N GLN A 17 -11.86 -16.84 46.37
CA GLN A 17 -12.73 -16.38 45.29
C GLN A 17 -11.98 -15.43 44.31
N GLN A 18 -11.13 -14.50 44.82
CA GLN A 18 -10.31 -13.65 43.99
C GLN A 18 -9.28 -14.44 43.14
N LYS A 19 -8.67 -15.46 43.70
CA LYS A 19 -7.77 -16.35 42.95
C LYS A 19 -8.49 -17.11 41.83
N LEU A 20 -9.74 -17.52 42.05
CA LEU A 20 -10.55 -18.18 41.03
C LEU A 20 -10.91 -17.25 39.87
N TYR A 21 -11.26 -15.99 40.14
CA TYR A 21 -11.55 -14.99 39.12
C TYR A 21 -10.31 -14.65 38.31
N VAL A 22 -9.14 -14.49 38.92
CA VAL A 22 -7.89 -14.24 38.20
C VAL A 22 -7.51 -15.44 37.31
N ALA A 23 -7.64 -16.67 37.81
CA ALA A 23 -7.35 -17.85 37.02
C ALA A 23 -8.35 -18.02 35.84
N ALA A 24 -9.62 -17.71 36.04
CA ALA A 24 -10.64 -17.73 34.97
C ALA A 24 -10.35 -16.63 33.89
N LEU A 25 -9.94 -15.44 34.33
CA LEU A 25 -9.59 -14.35 33.43
C LEU A 25 -8.34 -14.68 32.59
N VAL A 26 -7.30 -15.25 33.20
CA VAL A 26 -6.08 -15.71 32.52
C VAL A 26 -6.41 -16.85 31.54
N ALA A 27 -7.28 -17.78 31.89
CA ALA A 27 -7.72 -18.85 31.00
C ALA A 27 -8.55 -18.34 29.82
N LEU A 28 -9.41 -17.31 30.02
CA LEU A 28 -10.14 -16.63 28.95
C LEU A 28 -9.23 -15.84 28.01
N LEU A 29 -8.21 -15.17 28.53
CA LEU A 29 -7.23 -14.44 27.74
C LEU A 29 -6.29 -15.37 26.97
N SER A 30 -5.98 -16.55 27.50
CA SER A 30 -5.15 -17.55 26.81
C SER A 30 -5.91 -18.35 25.74
N SER A 31 -7.24 -18.47 25.84
CA SER A 31 -8.07 -19.14 24.83
C SER A 31 -8.37 -18.27 23.60
N SER A 32 -8.15 -16.96 23.70
CA SER A 32 -8.33 -16.03 22.58
C SER A 32 -7.00 -15.68 21.89
N ALA A 33 -5.93 -16.42 22.11
CA ALA A 33 -4.77 -16.36 21.22
C ALA A 33 -5.20 -16.93 19.85
N TYR A 34 -5.80 -16.07 19.02
CA TYR A 34 -5.90 -16.35 17.60
C TYR A 34 -4.47 -16.68 17.13
N LYS A 35 -4.22 -17.91 16.76
CA LYS A 35 -3.03 -18.23 15.99
C LYS A 35 -3.16 -17.40 14.72
N ALA A 36 -2.38 -16.35 14.59
CA ALA A 36 -2.16 -15.73 13.31
C ALA A 36 -1.49 -16.82 12.47
N GLU A 37 -2.24 -17.45 11.59
CA GLU A 37 -1.67 -18.37 10.63
C GLU A 37 -0.79 -17.54 9.70
N ALA A 38 0.45 -17.96 9.53
CA ALA A 38 1.35 -17.31 8.58
C ALA A 38 0.79 -17.49 7.17
N GLN A 39 0.99 -16.51 6.31
CA GLN A 39 0.71 -16.65 4.89
C GLN A 39 1.38 -17.92 4.35
N VAL A 40 0.69 -18.65 3.49
CA VAL A 40 1.18 -19.87 2.85
C VAL A 40 1.38 -19.64 1.36
N GLY A 41 2.18 -20.51 0.72
CA GLY A 41 2.55 -20.41 -0.67
C GLY A 41 3.91 -19.74 -0.87
N GLU A 42 4.03 -18.91 -1.88
CA GLU A 42 5.25 -18.19 -2.25
C GLU A 42 5.08 -16.67 -2.08
N PRO A 43 4.93 -16.17 -0.85
CA PRO A 43 4.56 -14.76 -0.59
C PRO A 43 5.72 -13.77 -0.77
N PHE A 44 6.83 -14.17 -1.41
CA PHE A 44 7.96 -13.28 -1.64
C PHE A 44 7.72 -12.41 -2.88
N ILE A 45 7.75 -11.11 -2.68
CA ILE A 45 7.63 -10.09 -3.72
C ILE A 45 8.42 -8.85 -3.29
N HIS A 46 9.06 -8.17 -4.23
CA HIS A 46 9.77 -6.92 -4.01
C HIS A 46 8.96 -5.77 -4.59
N ASP A 47 8.82 -4.68 -3.85
CA ASP A 47 8.01 -3.50 -4.20
C ASP A 47 6.59 -3.87 -4.66
N PRO A 48 5.76 -4.47 -3.81
CA PRO A 48 4.44 -4.92 -4.24
C PRO A 48 3.51 -3.75 -4.57
N SER A 49 2.80 -3.87 -5.67
CA SER A 49 1.70 -2.97 -6.04
C SER A 49 0.52 -3.10 -5.07
N THR A 50 -0.41 -2.17 -5.17
CA THR A 50 -1.78 -2.36 -4.65
C THR A 50 -2.33 -3.72 -5.07
N ILE A 51 -3.09 -4.36 -4.18
CA ILE A 51 -3.76 -5.64 -4.49
C ILE A 51 -5.02 -5.37 -5.28
N ALA A 52 -5.11 -5.92 -6.48
CA ALA A 52 -6.27 -5.80 -7.37
C ALA A 52 -7.11 -7.08 -7.41
N LEU A 53 -8.44 -6.95 -7.29
CA LEU A 53 -9.37 -8.05 -7.46
C LEU A 53 -9.76 -8.16 -8.94
N CYS A 54 -9.52 -9.33 -9.56
CA CYS A 54 -9.88 -9.65 -10.94
C CYS A 54 -10.48 -11.05 -11.00
N ASP A 55 -11.72 -11.16 -11.49
CA ASP A 55 -12.43 -12.43 -11.68
C ASP A 55 -12.42 -13.36 -10.44
N GLY A 56 -12.61 -12.75 -9.26
CA GLY A 56 -12.64 -13.45 -7.98
C GLY A 56 -11.27 -13.83 -7.42
N LYS A 57 -10.17 -13.42 -8.05
CA LYS A 57 -8.79 -13.64 -7.59
C LYS A 57 -8.10 -12.31 -7.29
N TYR A 58 -7.18 -12.36 -6.36
CA TYR A 58 -6.32 -11.24 -5.99
C TYR A 58 -5.01 -11.29 -6.77
N TYR A 59 -4.53 -10.14 -7.22
CA TYR A 59 -3.28 -9.99 -7.96
C TYR A 59 -2.47 -8.84 -7.39
N THR A 60 -1.16 -9.02 -7.30
CA THR A 60 -0.19 -7.96 -7.00
C THR A 60 1.04 -8.16 -7.88
N PHE A 61 1.64 -7.07 -8.33
CA PHE A 61 2.83 -7.08 -9.18
C PHE A 61 4.01 -6.51 -8.41
N GLY A 62 5.20 -7.00 -8.71
CA GLY A 62 6.44 -6.51 -8.09
C GLY A 62 7.44 -5.98 -9.09
N THR A 63 8.55 -5.51 -8.59
CA THR A 63 9.72 -5.18 -9.40
C THR A 63 10.14 -6.39 -10.24
N GLY A 64 10.41 -6.17 -11.53
CA GLY A 64 10.63 -7.20 -12.54
C GLY A 64 9.40 -7.35 -13.47
N GLU A 65 9.11 -8.55 -13.93
CA GLU A 65 8.01 -8.83 -14.89
C GLU A 65 6.89 -9.67 -14.28
N GLY A 66 7.01 -10.01 -13.01
CA GLY A 66 6.13 -10.95 -12.34
C GLY A 66 5.28 -10.34 -11.25
N GLY A 67 4.59 -11.24 -10.59
CA GLY A 67 3.77 -10.94 -9.44
C GLY A 67 3.18 -12.20 -8.83
N LEU A 68 2.32 -11.99 -7.87
CA LEU A 68 1.62 -13.04 -7.14
C LEU A 68 0.13 -12.96 -7.42
N TRP A 69 -0.54 -14.10 -7.30
CA TRP A 69 -1.98 -14.18 -7.30
C TRP A 69 -2.48 -15.08 -6.16
N SER A 70 -3.73 -14.89 -5.75
CA SER A 70 -4.36 -15.64 -4.68
C SER A 70 -5.86 -15.78 -4.93
N GLU A 71 -6.47 -16.90 -4.53
CA GLU A 71 -7.92 -17.12 -4.57
C GLU A 71 -8.61 -16.63 -3.28
N ASP A 72 -7.90 -16.64 -2.16
CA ASP A 72 -8.43 -16.37 -0.82
C ASP A 72 -7.84 -15.13 -0.14
N GLY A 73 -6.84 -14.49 -0.76
CA GLY A 73 -6.08 -13.37 -0.21
C GLY A 73 -5.06 -13.79 0.86
N TRP A 74 -4.96 -15.09 1.14
CA TRP A 74 -4.09 -15.64 2.18
C TRP A 74 -3.01 -16.57 1.63
N THR A 75 -3.39 -17.45 0.71
CA THR A 75 -2.48 -18.37 0.02
C THR A 75 -2.02 -17.74 -1.29
N TRP A 76 -0.75 -17.39 -1.38
CA TRP A 76 -0.17 -16.70 -2.54
C TRP A 76 0.69 -17.61 -3.40
N GLN A 77 0.60 -17.45 -4.70
CA GLN A 77 1.32 -18.22 -5.72
C GLN A 77 1.94 -17.27 -6.74
N GLY A 78 3.10 -17.65 -7.26
CA GLY A 78 3.73 -16.96 -8.39
C GLY A 78 2.92 -17.16 -9.68
N GLY A 79 3.23 -16.34 -10.71
CA GLY A 79 2.65 -16.48 -12.04
C GLY A 79 1.68 -15.40 -12.46
N ALA A 80 1.46 -14.35 -11.66
CA ALA A 80 0.91 -13.11 -12.20
C ALA A 80 1.94 -12.49 -13.17
N VAL A 81 1.48 -11.97 -14.29
CA VAL A 81 2.33 -11.48 -15.38
C VAL A 81 2.06 -10.02 -15.66
N ARG A 82 3.11 -9.23 -15.62
CA ARG A 82 3.16 -7.85 -16.10
C ARG A 82 4.32 -7.73 -17.09
N PRO A 83 4.07 -7.44 -18.37
CA PRO A 83 5.15 -7.25 -19.34
C PRO A 83 5.91 -5.95 -19.08
N GLY A 84 7.13 -5.91 -19.62
CA GLY A 84 8.02 -4.77 -19.46
C GLY A 84 8.74 -4.80 -18.11
N ARG A 85 10.03 -5.06 -18.15
CA ARG A 85 10.88 -4.96 -16.95
C ARG A 85 10.76 -3.58 -16.34
N GLY A 86 10.90 -3.50 -15.04
CA GLY A 86 10.87 -2.22 -14.35
C GLY A 86 10.62 -2.38 -12.88
N ALA A 87 10.57 -1.26 -12.17
CA ALA A 87 10.52 -1.22 -10.74
C ALA A 87 9.18 -0.68 -10.23
N ALA A 88 8.88 -1.05 -8.99
CA ALA A 88 7.82 -0.49 -8.15
C ALA A 88 6.52 -0.20 -8.92
N PRO A 89 5.84 -1.23 -9.43
CA PRO A 89 4.59 -1.05 -10.16
C PRO A 89 3.44 -0.73 -9.22
N ASP A 90 2.40 -0.11 -9.77
CA ASP A 90 1.10 -0.08 -9.14
C ASP A 90 0.00 -0.49 -10.11
N VAL A 91 -1.15 -0.96 -9.59
CA VAL A 91 -2.29 -1.42 -10.38
C VAL A 91 -3.60 -0.90 -9.82
N LEU A 92 -4.42 -0.34 -10.68
CA LEU A 92 -5.71 0.22 -10.31
C LEU A 92 -6.82 -0.24 -11.27
N LYS A 93 -7.94 -0.73 -10.72
CA LYS A 93 -9.12 -1.03 -11.52
C LYS A 93 -9.90 0.25 -11.82
N ILE A 94 -10.13 0.52 -13.10
CA ILE A 94 -10.92 1.66 -13.57
C ILE A 94 -11.99 1.15 -14.54
N GLY A 95 -13.24 1.16 -14.10
CA GLY A 95 -14.35 0.59 -14.86
C GLY A 95 -14.19 -0.93 -15.03
N ASP A 96 -14.11 -1.37 -16.28
CA ASP A 96 -14.03 -2.79 -16.68
C ASP A 96 -12.60 -3.27 -16.98
N ARG A 97 -11.59 -2.46 -16.71
CA ARG A 97 -10.17 -2.75 -17.02
C ARG A 97 -9.22 -2.27 -15.93
N TYR A 98 -7.96 -2.60 -16.07
CA TYR A 98 -6.90 -2.33 -15.11
C TYR A 98 -5.86 -1.43 -15.77
N LEU A 99 -5.53 -0.33 -15.10
CA LEU A 99 -4.36 0.49 -15.39
C LEU A 99 -3.20 -0.01 -14.54
N VAL A 100 -2.07 -0.25 -15.18
CA VAL A 100 -0.82 -0.58 -14.50
C VAL A 100 0.16 0.53 -14.77
N ALA A 101 0.76 1.09 -13.71
CA ALA A 101 1.88 2.01 -13.78
C ALA A 101 3.16 1.29 -13.32
N TYR A 102 4.31 1.64 -13.89
CA TYR A 102 5.60 1.09 -13.48
C TYR A 102 6.75 1.94 -13.99
N SER A 103 7.90 1.82 -13.38
CA SER A 103 9.12 2.54 -13.79
C SER A 103 9.95 1.65 -14.71
N ALA A 104 10.22 2.11 -15.94
CA ALA A 104 10.94 1.31 -16.93
C ALA A 104 12.47 1.41 -16.76
N THR A 105 12.94 2.58 -16.42
CA THR A 105 14.33 2.89 -16.14
C THR A 105 14.35 3.79 -14.93
N GLY A 106 15.43 3.96 -14.28
CA GLY A 106 15.49 4.98 -13.32
C GLY A 106 16.24 4.71 -12.09
N GLY A 107 16.33 5.80 -11.37
CA GLY A 107 17.05 6.10 -10.22
C GLY A 107 17.42 4.90 -9.38
N GLY A 108 18.65 4.55 -9.41
CA GLY A 108 19.17 3.52 -8.54
C GLY A 108 19.91 4.17 -7.38
N LEU A 109 20.32 3.35 -6.45
CA LEU A 109 21.23 3.67 -5.35
C LEU A 109 22.58 4.29 -5.82
N GLY A 110 22.62 4.96 -6.93
CA GLY A 110 23.81 5.56 -7.52
C GLY A 110 23.67 7.04 -7.87
N GLY A 111 22.52 7.67 -7.57
CA GLY A 111 22.32 9.11 -7.77
C GLY A 111 22.12 9.52 -9.23
N ASN A 112 21.60 8.64 -10.06
CA ASN A 112 21.14 8.95 -11.39
C ASN A 112 19.64 9.16 -11.37
N HIS A 113 19.17 10.39 -11.63
CA HIS A 113 17.76 10.77 -11.61
C HIS A 113 16.99 10.40 -12.89
N ARG A 114 17.71 9.93 -13.93
CA ARG A 114 17.07 9.60 -15.20
C ARG A 114 16.14 8.40 -15.09
N GLY A 115 14.87 8.61 -15.37
CA GLY A 115 13.86 7.56 -15.32
C GLY A 115 12.61 7.90 -16.10
N ASP A 116 11.78 6.88 -16.33
CA ASP A 116 10.47 7.00 -16.96
C ASP A 116 9.44 6.19 -16.18
N VAL A 117 8.31 6.79 -15.86
CA VAL A 117 7.11 6.08 -15.41
C VAL A 117 6.18 5.87 -16.61
N LEU A 118 5.76 4.64 -16.81
CA LEU A 118 4.89 4.23 -17.90
C LEU A 118 3.56 3.72 -17.38
N THR A 119 2.53 3.84 -18.21
CA THR A 119 1.22 3.23 -17.98
C THR A 119 0.84 2.31 -19.13
N MET A 120 0.08 1.27 -18.81
CA MET A 120 -0.52 0.36 -19.79
C MET A 120 -1.83 -0.21 -19.25
N TRP A 121 -2.72 -0.61 -20.15
CA TRP A 121 -4.02 -1.16 -19.82
C TRP A 121 -4.10 -2.66 -20.10
N ASN A 122 -4.91 -3.36 -19.30
CA ASN A 122 -5.39 -4.70 -19.61
C ASN A 122 -6.85 -4.86 -19.16
N LYS A 123 -7.62 -5.70 -19.84
CA LYS A 123 -9.00 -6.02 -19.45
C LYS A 123 -9.04 -6.99 -18.26
N THR A 124 -8.06 -7.85 -18.14
CA THR A 124 -7.97 -8.87 -17.11
C THR A 124 -6.54 -9.00 -16.60
N LEU A 125 -6.37 -9.47 -15.37
CA LEU A 125 -5.07 -9.79 -14.81
C LEU A 125 -4.78 -11.30 -14.83
N ASP A 126 -5.73 -12.12 -15.28
CA ASP A 126 -5.54 -13.57 -15.43
C ASP A 126 -4.81 -13.89 -16.75
N PRO A 127 -3.53 -14.34 -16.69
CA PRO A 127 -2.76 -14.68 -17.89
C PRO A 127 -3.33 -15.86 -18.70
N LYS A 128 -4.30 -16.61 -18.15
CA LYS A 128 -4.99 -17.70 -18.83
C LYS A 128 -6.22 -17.24 -19.60
N SER A 129 -6.66 -16.00 -19.39
CA SER A 129 -7.81 -15.44 -20.08
C SER A 129 -7.49 -15.14 -21.56
N PRO A 130 -8.42 -15.40 -22.50
CA PRO A 130 -8.24 -14.99 -23.90
C PRO A 130 -8.18 -13.47 -24.08
N ASP A 131 -8.69 -12.70 -23.12
CA ASP A 131 -8.66 -11.23 -23.12
C ASP A 131 -7.37 -10.66 -22.48
N PHE A 132 -6.44 -11.52 -22.06
CA PHE A 132 -5.17 -11.09 -21.47
C PHE A 132 -4.25 -10.48 -22.52
N LYS A 133 -4.35 -9.15 -22.64
CA LYS A 133 -3.55 -8.39 -23.61
C LYS A 133 -3.32 -6.97 -23.11
N TYR A 134 -2.09 -6.68 -22.74
CA TYR A 134 -1.69 -5.32 -22.42
C TYR A 134 -1.60 -4.43 -23.66
N THR A 135 -1.98 -3.17 -23.49
CA THR A 135 -1.71 -2.15 -24.49
C THR A 135 -0.21 -1.84 -24.56
N LYS A 136 0.20 -1.13 -25.62
CA LYS A 136 1.54 -0.54 -25.64
C LYS A 136 1.70 0.39 -24.43
N PRO A 137 2.84 0.33 -23.71
CA PRO A 137 3.16 1.28 -22.65
C PRO A 137 3.26 2.71 -23.17
N ILE A 138 2.88 3.67 -22.34
CA ILE A 138 2.92 5.10 -22.61
C ILE A 138 3.69 5.77 -21.50
N VAL A 139 4.71 6.56 -21.81
CA VAL A 139 5.44 7.40 -20.85
C VAL A 139 4.51 8.51 -20.37
N VAL A 140 4.36 8.64 -19.04
CA VAL A 140 3.51 9.64 -18.39
C VAL A 140 4.28 10.60 -17.48
N ALA A 141 5.46 10.19 -17.02
CA ALA A 141 6.40 11.05 -16.32
C ALA A 141 7.82 10.64 -16.69
N SER A 142 8.72 11.60 -16.71
CA SER A 142 10.16 11.39 -16.96
C SER A 142 10.96 12.28 -16.03
N SER A 143 12.18 11.88 -15.75
CA SER A 143 13.19 12.67 -15.06
C SER A 143 14.52 12.61 -15.78
N LEU A 144 15.31 13.68 -15.67
CA LEU A 144 16.67 13.79 -16.18
C LEU A 144 17.69 13.81 -15.04
N ASP A 145 18.95 13.62 -15.35
CA ASP A 145 20.01 13.50 -14.35
C ASP A 145 20.24 14.77 -13.51
N ASP A 146 19.83 15.93 -14.03
CA ASP A 146 19.94 17.24 -13.39
C ASP A 146 18.64 17.71 -12.71
N GLU A 147 17.61 16.86 -12.68
CA GLU A 147 16.36 17.15 -11.99
C GLU A 147 16.42 16.77 -10.51
N ASP A 148 15.50 17.33 -9.73
CA ASP A 148 15.32 17.10 -8.30
C ASP A 148 14.25 16.03 -8.01
N CYS A 149 14.07 15.09 -8.91
CA CYS A 149 13.09 14.01 -8.80
C CYS A 149 13.51 12.80 -9.64
N ASP A 150 13.30 11.61 -9.14
CA ASP A 150 13.40 10.36 -9.89
C ASP A 150 12.02 9.94 -10.38
N ALA A 151 11.89 9.62 -11.67
CA ALA A 151 10.64 9.05 -12.19
C ALA A 151 10.56 7.54 -11.92
N ILE A 152 10.32 7.19 -10.68
CA ILE A 152 10.21 5.82 -10.14
C ILE A 152 9.14 5.76 -9.06
N ASP A 153 8.80 4.57 -8.56
CA ASP A 153 7.87 4.32 -7.46
C ASP A 153 6.47 4.90 -7.73
N ALA A 154 5.82 4.36 -8.74
CA ALA A 154 4.51 4.82 -9.18
C ALA A 154 3.40 4.44 -8.20
N GLY A 155 2.60 5.41 -7.75
CA GLY A 155 1.37 5.20 -6.98
C GLY A 155 0.16 5.80 -7.69
N LEU A 156 -0.92 5.04 -7.85
CA LEU A 156 -2.13 5.43 -8.58
C LEU A 156 -3.31 5.66 -7.62
N LEU A 157 -4.09 6.69 -7.86
CA LEU A 157 -5.35 6.91 -7.17
C LEU A 157 -6.41 7.46 -8.12
N LEU A 158 -7.56 6.79 -8.21
CA LEU A 158 -8.77 7.37 -8.77
C LEU A 158 -9.58 7.97 -7.62
N ASP A 159 -9.70 9.29 -7.58
CA ASP A 159 -10.52 9.98 -6.61
C ASP A 159 -12.01 9.62 -6.83
N PRO A 160 -12.65 8.95 -5.89
CA PRO A 160 -14.03 8.47 -6.06
C PRO A 160 -15.06 9.61 -6.06
N THR A 161 -14.69 10.81 -5.64
CA THR A 161 -15.58 11.99 -5.56
C THR A 161 -15.56 12.76 -6.86
N THR A 162 -14.38 13.00 -7.41
CA THR A 162 -14.19 13.85 -8.60
C THR A 162 -13.99 13.04 -9.88
N GLY A 163 -13.63 11.77 -9.77
CA GLY A 163 -13.24 10.91 -10.90
C GLY A 163 -11.87 11.27 -11.50
N ARG A 164 -11.09 12.13 -10.85
CA ARG A 164 -9.73 12.48 -11.27
C ARG A 164 -8.79 11.32 -10.97
N LEU A 165 -7.90 11.04 -11.89
CA LEU A 165 -6.87 10.02 -11.74
C LEU A 165 -5.53 10.68 -11.45
N TRP A 166 -4.92 10.29 -10.34
CA TRP A 166 -3.66 10.81 -9.87
C TRP A 166 -2.56 9.77 -9.95
N LEU A 167 -1.36 10.22 -10.26
CA LEU A 167 -0.11 9.47 -10.20
C LEU A 167 0.88 10.22 -9.30
N SER A 168 1.36 9.56 -8.25
CA SER A 168 2.56 9.98 -7.51
C SER A 168 3.78 9.20 -7.97
N TYR A 169 4.96 9.81 -7.90
CA TYR A 169 6.24 9.17 -8.20
C TYR A 169 7.41 9.95 -7.57
N GLY A 170 8.51 9.26 -7.31
CA GLY A 170 9.72 9.86 -6.73
C GLY A 170 10.39 8.98 -5.67
N THR A 171 11.60 9.36 -5.27
CA THR A 171 12.40 8.69 -4.23
C THR A 171 13.05 9.67 -3.26
N TYR A 172 13.81 9.13 -2.28
CA TYR A 172 14.64 9.91 -1.33
C TYR A 172 15.63 10.86 -1.98
N PHE A 173 16.01 10.65 -3.24
CA PHE A 173 17.04 11.46 -3.90
C PHE A 173 16.47 12.76 -4.47
N GLY A 174 15.19 13.03 -4.23
CA GLY A 174 14.54 14.25 -4.67
C GLY A 174 13.13 14.37 -4.11
N PHE A 175 12.29 15.09 -4.82
CA PHE A 175 10.89 15.27 -4.44
C PHE A 175 10.03 14.11 -4.91
N ILE A 176 9.01 13.79 -4.11
CA ILE A 176 7.84 13.08 -4.60
C ILE A 176 6.96 14.08 -5.35
N ARG A 177 6.59 13.73 -6.57
CA ARG A 177 5.74 14.54 -7.44
C ARG A 177 4.37 13.91 -7.63
N LEU A 178 3.37 14.76 -7.84
CA LEU A 178 2.01 14.38 -8.18
C LEU A 178 1.65 14.95 -9.54
N VAL A 179 1.01 14.15 -10.38
CA VAL A 179 0.52 14.57 -11.70
C VAL A 179 -0.84 13.95 -11.98
N GLU A 180 -1.68 14.64 -12.74
CA GLU A 180 -2.99 14.13 -13.14
C GLU A 180 -2.91 13.36 -14.45
N LEU A 181 -3.57 12.21 -14.50
CA LEU A 181 -3.75 11.40 -15.67
C LEU A 181 -5.21 11.43 -16.16
N ASP A 182 -5.41 11.24 -17.44
CA ASP A 182 -6.74 11.01 -18.01
C ASP A 182 -7.22 9.58 -17.66
N PRO A 183 -8.30 9.42 -16.90
CA PRO A 183 -8.79 8.10 -16.46
C PRO A 183 -9.27 7.20 -17.61
N LYS A 184 -9.49 7.75 -18.80
CA LYS A 184 -9.89 6.99 -19.98
C LYS A 184 -8.69 6.42 -20.74
N THR A 185 -7.62 7.18 -20.82
CA THR A 185 -6.45 6.83 -21.64
C THR A 185 -5.25 6.40 -20.83
N GLY A 186 -5.14 6.79 -19.55
CA GLY A 186 -3.97 6.60 -18.71
C GLY A 186 -2.81 7.52 -19.07
N LYS A 187 -3.02 8.51 -19.95
CA LYS A 187 -2.01 9.50 -20.33
C LYS A 187 -1.98 10.65 -19.33
N ARG A 188 -0.85 11.33 -19.25
CA ARG A 188 -0.77 12.60 -18.54
C ARG A 188 -1.73 13.61 -19.16
N MET A 189 -2.44 14.35 -18.32
CA MET A 189 -3.33 15.44 -18.77
C MET A 189 -2.47 16.56 -19.38
N GLU A 190 -2.87 17.03 -20.55
CA GLU A 190 -2.18 18.14 -21.22
C GLU A 190 -2.24 19.42 -20.36
N GLY A 191 -1.09 20.09 -20.27
CA GLY A 191 -0.98 21.31 -19.45
C GLY A 191 -0.92 21.08 -17.94
N ASN A 192 -0.96 19.82 -17.48
CA ASN A 192 -0.82 19.49 -16.07
C ASN A 192 0.66 19.28 -15.72
N GLU A 193 1.27 20.26 -15.08
CA GLU A 193 2.66 20.18 -14.62
C GLU A 193 2.75 19.41 -13.29
N PRO A 194 3.81 18.59 -13.10
CA PRO A 194 4.01 17.87 -11.84
C PRO A 194 4.19 18.84 -10.67
N VAL A 195 3.57 18.50 -9.54
CA VAL A 195 3.64 19.28 -8.29
C VAL A 195 4.45 18.50 -7.27
N ASN A 196 5.43 19.13 -6.63
CA ASN A 196 6.17 18.57 -5.53
C ASN A 196 5.28 18.47 -4.29
N ILE A 197 5.09 17.26 -3.72
CA ILE A 197 4.18 17.02 -2.60
C ILE A 197 4.89 16.53 -1.33
N ALA A 198 6.07 15.91 -1.45
CA ALA A 198 6.84 15.42 -0.32
C ALA A 198 8.33 15.39 -0.67
N ILE A 199 9.17 15.22 0.34
CA ILE A 199 10.63 15.05 0.25
C ILE A 199 11.09 14.12 1.38
N ASP A 200 12.27 13.54 1.25
CA ASP A 200 12.86 12.64 2.26
C ASP A 200 12.03 11.36 2.51
N CYS A 201 11.39 10.84 1.48
CA CYS A 201 10.64 9.59 1.50
C CYS A 201 10.64 8.93 0.12
N GLU A 202 10.21 7.67 0.09
CA GLU A 202 10.04 6.89 -1.14
C GLU A 202 8.79 5.99 -1.07
N ALA A 203 8.50 5.27 -2.15
CA ALA A 203 7.43 4.29 -2.25
C ALA A 203 6.08 4.87 -1.81
N THR A 204 5.71 5.99 -2.41
CA THR A 204 4.46 6.68 -2.06
C THR A 204 3.24 5.92 -2.55
N ASP A 205 2.31 5.72 -1.64
CA ASP A 205 0.97 5.23 -1.95
C ASP A 205 -0.07 6.33 -1.65
N LEU A 206 -1.03 6.50 -2.56
CA LEU A 206 -2.08 7.50 -2.46
C LEU A 206 -3.35 6.87 -1.90
N ILE A 207 -3.90 7.44 -0.82
CA ILE A 207 -5.11 6.93 -0.19
C ILE A 207 -6.18 8.03 -0.14
N TYR A 208 -7.36 7.74 -0.70
CA TYR A 208 -8.52 8.58 -0.49
C TYR A 208 -9.09 8.38 0.91
N ARG A 209 -9.37 9.48 1.61
CA ARG A 209 -10.07 9.47 2.90
C ARG A 209 -11.13 10.55 2.95
N THR A 210 -12.27 10.23 3.56
CA THR A 210 -13.30 11.23 3.85
C THR A 210 -12.84 12.12 5.02
N THR A 211 -13.40 13.35 5.09
CA THR A 211 -13.09 14.28 6.19
C THR A 211 -13.38 13.72 7.58
N LYS A 212 -14.34 12.80 7.70
CA LYS A 212 -14.62 12.08 8.97
C LYS A 212 -13.46 11.20 9.39
N ASP A 213 -12.80 10.54 8.44
CA ASP A 213 -11.68 9.64 8.71
C ASP A 213 -10.42 10.43 9.08
N ILE A 214 -10.22 11.61 8.48
CA ILE A 214 -9.10 12.50 8.77
C ILE A 214 -9.12 12.98 10.22
N SER A 215 -10.30 13.30 10.78
CA SER A 215 -10.40 13.78 12.16
C SER A 215 -9.94 12.71 13.18
N THR A 216 -10.17 11.44 12.91
CA THR A 216 -9.74 10.33 13.75
C THR A 216 -8.25 10.01 13.56
N PHE A 217 -7.74 10.19 12.36
CA PHE A 217 -6.34 9.91 12.02
C PHE A 217 -5.37 11.00 12.49
N LEU A 218 -5.77 12.26 12.42
CA LEU A 218 -4.95 13.40 12.89
C LEU A 218 -4.84 13.49 14.43
N GLN A 219 -5.59 12.69 15.18
CA GLN A 219 -5.41 12.53 16.62
C GLN A 219 -4.18 11.69 16.99
N SER A 220 -3.62 10.90 16.08
CA SER A 220 -2.33 10.23 16.30
C SER A 220 -1.20 11.23 16.11
N LYS A 221 -0.46 11.52 17.19
CA LYS A 221 0.60 12.55 17.27
C LYS A 221 1.75 12.41 16.26
N PHE A 222 1.84 11.31 15.53
CA PHE A 222 2.99 10.97 14.68
C PHE A 222 2.88 11.52 13.25
N LEU A 223 1.68 11.76 12.73
CA LEU A 223 1.44 12.18 11.35
C LEU A 223 1.24 13.68 11.16
N ARG A 224 1.14 14.44 12.25
CA ARG A 224 0.90 15.89 12.18
C ARG A 224 2.01 16.69 11.51
N ASN A 225 3.21 16.17 11.43
CA ASN A 225 4.37 16.95 11.00
C ASN A 225 4.80 16.70 9.54
N HIS A 226 4.23 15.74 8.82
CA HIS A 226 4.73 15.36 7.49
C HIS A 226 3.77 15.62 6.33
N ILE A 227 2.46 15.74 6.55
CA ILE A 227 1.47 15.83 5.47
C ILE A 227 0.94 17.24 5.22
N ILE A 228 1.13 18.21 6.12
CA ILE A 228 0.53 19.57 6.04
C ILE A 228 1.60 20.66 5.78
N ALA A 229 2.82 20.32 5.46
CA ALA A 229 3.82 21.31 5.15
C ALA A 229 3.68 21.80 3.70
N ASN A 230 3.02 22.95 3.55
CA ASN A 230 3.33 23.98 2.55
C ASN A 230 2.77 23.90 1.13
N HIS A 231 1.57 23.39 0.86
CA HIS A 231 0.94 23.77 -0.41
C HIS A 231 -0.55 24.13 -0.23
N PRO A 232 -0.92 25.41 -0.35
CA PRO A 232 -2.33 25.85 -0.25
C PRO A 232 -3.22 25.41 -1.42
N SER A 233 -2.65 24.80 -2.48
CA SER A 233 -3.39 24.31 -3.64
C SER A 233 -3.81 22.84 -3.55
N VAL A 234 -3.44 22.12 -2.49
CA VAL A 234 -4.00 20.80 -2.14
C VAL A 234 -5.02 20.95 -1.00
N ALA A 235 -5.55 22.13 -0.79
CA ALA A 235 -6.73 22.32 0.03
C ALA A 235 -7.90 21.65 -0.68
N PHE A 236 -8.38 20.56 -0.12
CA PHE A 236 -9.63 19.95 -0.50
C PHE A 236 -10.73 21.01 -0.35
N GLU A 237 -11.26 21.49 -1.47
CA GLU A 237 -12.46 22.32 -1.42
C GLU A 237 -13.58 21.51 -0.77
N HIS A 238 -14.26 22.14 0.18
CA HIS A 238 -15.35 21.58 0.98
C HIS A 238 -16.61 21.33 0.16
#